data_0c0ea4f7925a4068a1ae940e0596a1eb
#
_entry.id   0c0ea4f7925a4068a1ae940e0596a1eb
#
_cell.length_a   1.000
_cell.length_b   1.000
_cell.length_c   1.000
_cell.angle_alpha   90.00
_cell.angle_beta   90.00
_cell.angle_gamma   90.00
#
_symmetry.space_group_name_H-M   'P 1'
#
loop_
_entity.id
_entity.type
_entity.pdbx_description
1 polymer ?
#
loop_
_entity_poly.entity_id
_entity_poly.type
_entity_poly.pdbx_seq_one_letter_code
_entity_poly.pdbx_strand_id
1 'polypeptide(L)'
;YNETGDVKYVNPMGDKFTLYWEDLLTLRRRGGLPGHAEMEGKTLFFKYNTGPSGHGAAPAAGQAFALKYSVASNTRVFAMEGEGGLTTGVSHEARIAAYGLGLGNLIYVVDWNDYGIDDRPFSDIKAGSPKDWFEPYGWKVAGTENGEDWESILTAYDELFESENKNQPKALWLKTRKGRGYDKFDNASHGAPHKRNSKEFWNI
;
A
#
# COMPACT_ATOMS: atom_id res chain seq x y z
N TYR A 1 -12.22 10.06 -2.92
CA TYR A 1 -12.63 11.17 -2.05
C TYR A 1 -13.00 12.39 -2.90
N ASN A 2 -14.13 13.02 -2.60
CA ASN A 2 -14.64 14.17 -3.35
C ASN A 2 -14.70 15.42 -2.46
N GLU A 3 -13.64 16.20 -2.45
CA GLU A 3 -13.56 17.47 -1.72
C GLU A 3 -14.32 18.61 -2.41
N THR A 4 -14.42 18.53 -3.73
CA THR A 4 -14.93 19.64 -4.54
C THR A 4 -16.44 19.57 -4.76
N GLY A 5 -17.10 18.46 -4.42
CA GLY A 5 -18.47 18.18 -4.80
C GLY A 5 -18.67 17.94 -6.30
N ASP A 6 -17.57 17.78 -7.06
CA ASP A 6 -17.65 17.55 -8.50
C ASP A 6 -18.14 16.14 -8.80
N VAL A 7 -19.24 16.02 -9.50
CA VAL A 7 -19.92 14.76 -9.84
C VAL A 7 -19.02 13.74 -10.55
N LYS A 8 -17.97 14.15 -11.23
CA LYS A 8 -17.03 13.23 -11.89
C LYS A 8 -16.26 12.32 -10.91
N TYR A 9 -16.18 12.70 -9.64
CA TYR A 9 -15.52 11.91 -8.60
C TYR A 9 -16.49 11.05 -7.78
N VAL A 10 -17.78 11.14 -8.05
CA VAL A 10 -18.78 10.27 -7.43
C VAL A 10 -18.59 8.85 -7.98
N ASN A 11 -18.68 7.85 -7.07
CA ASN A 11 -18.57 6.46 -7.48
C ASN A 11 -19.71 6.13 -8.47
N PRO A 12 -19.38 5.59 -9.66
CA PRO A 12 -20.41 5.25 -10.66
C PRO A 12 -21.43 4.21 -10.18
N MET A 13 -21.15 3.49 -9.10
CA MET A 13 -22.10 2.57 -8.45
C MET A 13 -23.09 3.26 -7.51
N GLY A 14 -22.98 4.58 -7.34
CA GLY A 14 -23.90 5.40 -6.55
C GLY A 14 -23.32 5.89 -5.22
N ASP A 15 -24.02 6.84 -4.60
CA ASP A 15 -23.57 7.59 -3.43
C ASP A 15 -23.20 6.72 -2.22
N LYS A 16 -23.88 5.61 -2.00
CA LYS A 16 -23.57 4.72 -0.88
C LYS A 16 -22.16 4.10 -0.97
N PHE A 17 -21.56 4.09 -2.17
CA PHE A 17 -20.20 3.61 -2.41
C PHE A 17 -19.18 4.76 -2.59
N THR A 18 -19.64 5.99 -2.52
CA THR A 18 -18.77 7.18 -2.63
C THR A 18 -18.22 7.50 -1.24
N LEU A 19 -16.91 7.68 -1.15
CA LEU A 19 -16.23 8.10 0.07
C LEU A 19 -16.28 9.63 0.17
N TYR A 20 -16.93 10.12 1.21
CA TYR A 20 -17.00 11.54 1.54
C TYR A 20 -16.15 11.85 2.78
N TRP A 21 -15.87 13.15 2.99
CA TRP A 21 -15.11 13.60 4.14
C TRP A 21 -15.70 13.13 5.48
N GLU A 22 -17.01 13.21 5.60
CA GLU A 22 -17.74 12.82 6.80
C GLU A 22 -17.56 11.33 7.17
N ASP A 23 -17.33 10.49 6.17
CA ASP A 23 -17.08 9.07 6.38
C ASP A 23 -15.78 8.82 7.15
N LEU A 24 -14.75 9.66 6.94
CA LEU A 24 -13.48 9.55 7.66
C LEU A 24 -13.66 9.75 9.17
N LEU A 25 -14.64 10.56 9.58
CA LEU A 25 -14.98 10.78 10.98
C LEU A 25 -15.62 9.56 11.65
N THR A 26 -16.02 8.57 10.84
CA THR A 26 -16.69 7.35 11.31
C THR A 26 -15.79 6.12 11.35
N LEU A 27 -14.49 6.31 11.14
CA LEU A 27 -13.51 5.21 11.16
C LEU A 27 -13.63 4.37 12.43
N ARG A 28 -13.71 3.06 12.28
CA ARG A 28 -13.88 2.06 13.37
C ARG A 28 -15.15 2.24 14.21
N ARG A 29 -16.16 2.95 13.72
CA ARG A 29 -17.47 3.03 14.38
C ARG A 29 -18.42 2.02 13.74
N ARG A 30 -19.37 1.53 14.54
CA ARG A 30 -20.44 0.66 14.03
C ARG A 30 -21.22 1.40 12.92
N GLY A 31 -21.29 0.80 11.74
CA GLY A 31 -21.93 1.38 10.56
C GLY A 31 -21.12 2.45 9.83
N GLY A 32 -19.88 2.74 10.30
CA GLY A 32 -18.93 3.64 9.63
C GLY A 32 -17.86 2.89 8.85
N LEU A 33 -16.75 3.58 8.57
CA LEU A 33 -15.63 2.97 7.85
C LEU A 33 -14.97 1.87 8.70
N PRO A 34 -14.61 0.73 8.09
CA PRO A 34 -13.90 -0.34 8.76
C PRO A 34 -12.49 0.09 9.19
N GLY A 35 -11.89 -0.63 10.12
CA GLY A 35 -10.54 -0.35 10.60
C GLY A 35 -9.42 -0.76 9.66
N HIS A 36 -9.74 -1.59 8.67
CA HIS A 36 -8.90 -1.95 7.54
C HIS A 36 -9.61 -1.54 6.25
N ALA A 37 -8.85 -1.34 5.19
CA ALA A 37 -9.44 -1.13 3.87
C ALA A 37 -10.09 -2.43 3.39
N GLU A 38 -11.38 -2.40 3.11
CA GLU A 38 -12.21 -3.56 2.78
C GLU A 38 -13.01 -3.35 1.49
N MET A 39 -13.28 -4.46 0.79
CA MET A 39 -14.02 -4.46 -0.48
C MET A 39 -15.46 -3.94 -0.32
N GLU A 40 -16.08 -4.26 0.81
CA GLU A 40 -17.46 -3.90 1.13
C GLU A 40 -17.63 -2.44 1.53
N GLY A 41 -16.51 -1.74 1.73
CA GLY A 41 -16.52 -0.33 2.11
C GLY A 41 -16.72 0.61 0.93
N LYS A 42 -16.53 1.91 1.19
CA LYS A 42 -16.60 2.96 0.18
C LYS A 42 -15.29 3.12 -0.61
N THR A 43 -14.50 2.07 -0.72
CA THR A 43 -13.18 2.07 -1.34
C THR A 43 -13.21 1.27 -2.64
N LEU A 44 -13.60 1.91 -3.72
CA LEU A 44 -13.85 1.31 -5.03
C LEU A 44 -12.71 0.41 -5.56
N PHE A 45 -11.48 0.75 -5.23
CA PHE A 45 -10.30 0.10 -5.81
C PHE A 45 -9.82 -1.11 -5.01
N PHE A 46 -10.27 -1.31 -3.78
CA PHE A 46 -9.91 -2.49 -3.00
C PHE A 46 -10.62 -3.73 -3.53
N LYS A 47 -9.85 -4.77 -3.80
CA LYS A 47 -10.33 -6.02 -4.39
C LYS A 47 -10.13 -7.23 -3.48
N TYR A 48 -9.48 -7.04 -2.34
CA TYR A 48 -9.26 -8.09 -1.34
C TYR A 48 -9.34 -7.53 0.06
N ASN A 49 -10.01 -8.28 0.92
CA ASN A 49 -9.97 -8.08 2.36
C ASN A 49 -8.76 -8.83 2.92
N THR A 50 -7.91 -8.14 3.65
CA THR A 50 -6.73 -8.71 4.31
C THR A 50 -6.76 -8.41 5.79
N GLY A 51 -6.04 -9.18 6.57
CA GLY A 51 -5.82 -8.98 8.00
C GLY A 51 -4.36 -9.26 8.32
N PRO A 52 -3.87 -10.52 8.18
CA PRO A 52 -2.48 -10.83 8.40
C PRO A 52 -1.57 -10.13 7.37
N SER A 53 -0.44 -9.58 7.85
CA SER A 53 0.57 -8.93 7.00
C SER A 53 1.07 -9.88 5.90
N GLY A 54 1.31 -9.35 4.71
CA GLY A 54 1.81 -10.09 3.55
C GLY A 54 0.79 -10.96 2.82
N HIS A 55 -0.40 -11.19 3.38
CA HIS A 55 -1.42 -12.03 2.75
C HIS A 55 -2.08 -11.38 1.53
N GLY A 56 -1.91 -10.08 1.32
CA GLY A 56 -2.35 -9.39 0.09
C GLY A 56 -1.48 -9.70 -1.14
N ALA A 57 -0.25 -10.13 -0.93
CA ALA A 57 0.73 -10.37 -1.99
C ALA A 57 0.30 -11.46 -2.98
N ALA A 58 -0.09 -12.63 -2.47
CA ALA A 58 -0.50 -13.76 -3.31
C ALA A 58 -1.81 -13.50 -4.09
N PRO A 59 -2.91 -12.99 -3.48
CA PRO A 59 -4.08 -12.57 -4.23
C PRO A 59 -3.80 -11.51 -5.29
N ALA A 60 -2.94 -10.53 -5.00
CA ALA A 60 -2.56 -9.52 -5.99
C ALA A 60 -1.83 -10.14 -7.19
N ALA A 61 -0.92 -11.09 -6.94
CA ALA A 61 -0.24 -11.84 -8.01
C ALA A 61 -1.25 -12.68 -8.83
N GLY A 62 -2.19 -13.36 -8.15
CA GLY A 62 -3.25 -14.13 -8.81
C GLY A 62 -4.16 -13.25 -9.66
N GLN A 63 -4.54 -12.08 -9.18
CA GLN A 63 -5.33 -11.11 -9.94
C GLN A 63 -4.55 -10.57 -11.15
N ALA A 64 -3.28 -10.22 -10.97
CA ALA A 64 -2.42 -9.77 -12.06
C ALA A 64 -2.28 -10.85 -13.14
N PHE A 65 -2.13 -12.12 -12.74
CA PHE A 65 -2.10 -13.25 -13.65
C PHE A 65 -3.42 -13.38 -14.44
N ALA A 66 -4.56 -13.38 -13.75
CA ALA A 66 -5.87 -13.49 -14.42
C ALA A 66 -6.11 -12.34 -15.40
N LEU A 67 -5.77 -11.10 -15.03
CA LEU A 67 -5.93 -9.93 -15.89
C LEU A 67 -4.98 -9.98 -17.11
N LYS A 68 -3.76 -10.46 -16.94
CA LYS A 68 -2.78 -10.59 -18.04
C LYS A 68 -3.32 -11.42 -19.19
N TYR A 69 -4.13 -12.43 -18.91
CA TYR A 69 -4.72 -13.34 -19.91
C TYR A 69 -6.19 -13.03 -20.24
N SER A 70 -6.70 -11.90 -19.79
CA SER A 70 -8.05 -11.45 -20.05
C SER A 70 -8.12 -10.35 -21.11
N VAL A 71 -9.33 -9.96 -21.47
CA VAL A 71 -9.58 -8.77 -22.32
C VAL A 71 -9.11 -7.47 -21.66
N ALA A 72 -8.88 -7.48 -20.35
CA ALA A 72 -8.41 -6.35 -19.56
C ALA A 72 -6.89 -6.40 -19.30
N SER A 73 -6.11 -6.97 -20.21
CA SER A 73 -4.66 -7.22 -20.06
C SER A 73 -3.81 -5.97 -19.78
N ASN A 74 -4.34 -4.78 -20.08
CA ASN A 74 -3.68 -3.51 -19.79
C ASN A 74 -3.94 -3.01 -18.34
N THR A 75 -4.74 -3.73 -17.56
CA THR A 75 -5.05 -3.33 -16.18
C THR A 75 -3.86 -3.62 -15.26
N ARG A 76 -3.46 -2.60 -14.51
CA ARG A 76 -2.43 -2.71 -13.48
C ARG A 76 -3.04 -3.14 -12.16
N VAL A 77 -2.31 -3.97 -11.42
CA VAL A 77 -2.65 -4.38 -10.05
C VAL A 77 -1.63 -3.80 -9.09
N PHE A 78 -2.09 -3.04 -8.12
CA PHE A 78 -1.25 -2.47 -7.07
C PHE A 78 -1.42 -3.27 -5.78
N ALA A 79 -0.30 -3.76 -5.24
CA ALA A 79 -0.23 -4.36 -3.92
C ALA A 79 0.43 -3.36 -2.97
N MET A 80 -0.36 -2.77 -2.06
CA MET A 80 0.16 -1.89 -1.01
C MET A 80 0.65 -2.77 0.14
N GLU A 81 1.91 -2.63 0.52
CA GLU A 81 2.51 -3.46 1.55
C GLU A 81 3.49 -2.66 2.40
N GLY A 82 3.57 -2.98 3.69
CA GLY A 82 4.62 -2.50 4.56
C GLY A 82 5.78 -3.51 4.67
N GLU A 83 6.89 -3.10 5.24
CA GLU A 83 8.08 -3.94 5.41
C GLU A 83 7.77 -5.23 6.17
N GLY A 84 6.88 -5.18 7.17
CA GLY A 84 6.46 -6.36 7.93
C GLY A 84 5.84 -7.44 7.07
N GLY A 85 5.05 -7.06 6.09
CA GLY A 85 4.43 -7.99 5.15
C GLY A 85 5.46 -8.65 4.23
N LEU A 86 6.51 -7.94 3.87
CA LEU A 86 7.57 -8.48 3.00
C LEU A 86 8.35 -9.63 3.65
N THR A 87 8.38 -9.73 4.98
CA THR A 87 9.11 -10.78 5.69
C THR A 87 8.35 -12.11 5.77
N THR A 88 7.09 -12.15 5.35
CA THR A 88 6.27 -13.37 5.39
C THR A 88 6.62 -14.33 4.25
N GLY A 89 6.52 -15.65 4.50
CA GLY A 89 6.81 -16.67 3.48
C GLY A 89 5.96 -16.50 2.22
N VAL A 90 4.66 -16.21 2.40
CA VAL A 90 3.74 -16.02 1.27
C VAL A 90 4.14 -14.83 0.37
N SER A 91 4.70 -13.78 0.94
CA SER A 91 5.22 -12.64 0.18
C SER A 91 6.47 -13.00 -0.63
N HIS A 92 7.35 -13.85 -0.09
CA HIS A 92 8.51 -14.38 -0.81
C HIS A 92 8.10 -15.24 -2.00
N GLU A 93 7.18 -16.18 -1.79
CA GLU A 93 6.66 -17.03 -2.87
C GLU A 93 5.98 -16.20 -3.97
N ALA A 94 5.15 -15.22 -3.58
CA ALA A 94 4.49 -14.33 -4.54
C ALA A 94 5.49 -13.53 -5.39
N ARG A 95 6.60 -13.06 -4.81
CA ARG A 95 7.64 -12.35 -5.56
C ARG A 95 8.34 -13.24 -6.58
N ILE A 96 8.69 -14.47 -6.20
CA ILE A 96 9.30 -15.44 -7.11
C ILE A 96 8.32 -15.80 -8.23
N ALA A 97 7.07 -16.11 -7.87
CA ALA A 97 6.04 -16.47 -8.83
C ALA A 97 5.73 -15.33 -9.82
N ALA A 98 5.68 -14.09 -9.33
CA ALA A 98 5.42 -12.92 -10.18
C ALA A 98 6.44 -12.76 -11.31
N TYR A 99 7.71 -12.99 -11.03
CA TYR A 99 8.74 -13.00 -12.07
C TYR A 99 8.59 -14.19 -13.02
N GLY A 100 8.47 -15.40 -12.47
CA GLY A 100 8.33 -16.62 -13.28
C GLY A 100 7.11 -16.62 -14.22
N LEU A 101 6.02 -15.98 -13.81
CA LEU A 101 4.79 -15.80 -14.59
C LEU A 101 4.82 -14.53 -15.46
N GLY A 102 5.86 -13.72 -15.36
CA GLY A 102 6.02 -12.48 -16.13
C GLY A 102 4.93 -11.46 -15.87
N LEU A 103 4.58 -11.21 -14.60
CA LEU A 103 3.49 -10.33 -14.21
C LEU A 103 3.89 -8.84 -14.25
N GLY A 104 4.21 -8.33 -15.43
CA GLY A 104 4.61 -6.93 -15.61
C GLY A 104 3.51 -5.91 -15.31
N ASN A 105 2.30 -6.36 -15.12
CA ASN A 105 1.15 -5.57 -14.68
C ASN A 105 0.98 -5.56 -13.14
N LEU A 106 1.84 -6.26 -12.39
CA LEU A 106 1.87 -6.23 -10.93
C LEU A 106 2.87 -5.18 -10.45
N ILE A 107 2.40 -4.28 -9.59
CA ILE A 107 3.21 -3.24 -8.97
C ILE A 107 3.06 -3.35 -7.44
N TYR A 108 4.16 -3.61 -6.74
CA TYR A 108 4.18 -3.43 -5.30
C TYR A 108 4.48 -1.97 -4.98
N VAL A 109 3.71 -1.39 -4.08
CA VAL A 109 4.00 -0.09 -3.46
C VAL A 109 4.33 -0.37 -2.00
N VAL A 110 5.58 -0.14 -1.65
CA VAL A 110 6.11 -0.50 -0.33
C VAL A 110 6.27 0.74 0.53
N ASP A 111 5.54 0.76 1.63
CA ASP A 111 5.74 1.72 2.70
C ASP A 111 6.98 1.33 3.51
N TRP A 112 8.11 1.97 3.21
CA TRP A 112 9.41 1.69 3.79
C TRP A 112 9.67 2.63 4.95
N ASN A 113 9.03 2.36 6.09
CA ASN A 113 9.05 3.24 7.26
C ASN A 113 9.89 2.73 8.44
N ASP A 114 10.48 1.56 8.30
CA ASP A 114 11.34 0.88 9.29
C ASP A 114 10.62 0.36 10.56
N TYR A 115 9.28 0.45 10.63
CA TYR A 115 8.56 0.00 11.81
C TYR A 115 7.39 -0.94 11.49
N GLY A 116 7.34 -2.05 12.22
CA GLY A 116 6.18 -2.93 12.29
C GLY A 116 5.26 -2.60 13.46
N ILE A 117 4.70 -3.64 14.08
CA ILE A 117 3.90 -3.54 15.30
C ILE A 117 4.76 -3.61 16.57
N ASP A 118 5.93 -4.23 16.46
CA ASP A 118 6.88 -4.38 17.56
C ASP A 118 7.72 -3.12 17.76
N ASP A 119 8.34 -2.96 18.93
CA ASP A 119 9.14 -1.78 19.27
C ASP A 119 10.47 -1.70 18.55
N ARG A 120 10.91 -2.80 17.93
CA ARG A 120 12.19 -2.84 17.21
C ARG A 120 12.01 -2.36 15.77
N PRO A 121 12.94 -1.51 15.27
CA PRO A 121 12.98 -1.19 13.84
C PRO A 121 13.23 -2.44 12.99
N PHE A 122 12.70 -2.47 11.77
CA PHE A 122 12.96 -3.57 10.84
C PHE A 122 14.42 -3.67 10.42
N SER A 123 15.15 -2.57 10.39
CA SER A 123 16.60 -2.54 10.13
C SER A 123 17.42 -3.38 11.11
N ASP A 124 16.90 -3.61 12.33
CA ASP A 124 17.51 -4.52 13.32
C ASP A 124 17.24 -6.00 13.03
N ILE A 125 16.23 -6.31 12.24
CA ILE A 125 15.72 -7.66 12.02
C ILE A 125 16.10 -8.16 10.62
N LYS A 126 16.05 -7.30 9.63
CA LYS A 126 16.34 -7.61 8.24
C LYS A 126 17.53 -6.80 7.72
N ALA A 127 18.34 -7.40 6.89
CA ALA A 127 19.38 -6.72 6.16
C ALA A 127 18.88 -6.22 4.79
N GLY A 128 19.59 -5.25 4.25
CA GLY A 128 19.47 -4.82 2.86
C GLY A 128 18.52 -3.63 2.65
N SER A 129 18.73 -3.00 1.52
CA SER A 129 17.93 -1.92 0.98
C SER A 129 16.67 -2.45 0.29
N PRO A 130 15.71 -1.60 -0.10
CA PRO A 130 14.57 -2.04 -0.92
C PRO A 130 14.98 -2.79 -2.19
N LYS A 131 16.09 -2.40 -2.82
CA LYS A 131 16.60 -3.08 -4.02
C LYS A 131 17.00 -4.52 -3.72
N ASP A 132 17.69 -4.77 -2.60
CA ASP A 132 18.11 -6.11 -2.20
C ASP A 132 16.93 -7.07 -1.96
N TRP A 133 15.75 -6.53 -1.72
CA TRP A 133 14.53 -7.30 -1.48
C TRP A 133 13.73 -7.65 -2.74
N PHE A 134 14.05 -7.04 -3.89
CA PHE A 134 13.29 -7.23 -5.11
C PHE A 134 14.16 -7.55 -6.34
N GLU A 135 15.29 -6.87 -6.53
CA GLU A 135 16.15 -7.07 -7.70
C GLU A 135 16.67 -8.51 -7.84
N PRO A 136 17.06 -9.23 -6.75
CA PRO A 136 17.47 -10.62 -6.85
C PRO A 136 16.38 -11.57 -7.38
N TYR A 137 15.12 -11.14 -7.29
CA TYR A 137 13.98 -11.87 -7.87
C TYR A 137 13.61 -11.40 -9.28
N GLY A 138 14.42 -10.57 -9.89
CA GLY A 138 14.22 -10.09 -11.26
C GLY A 138 13.21 -8.94 -11.41
N TRP A 139 12.83 -8.27 -10.32
CA TRP A 139 11.91 -7.14 -10.36
C TRP A 139 12.60 -5.84 -10.80
N LYS A 140 11.89 -4.97 -11.49
CA LYS A 140 12.29 -3.57 -11.66
C LYS A 140 11.97 -2.82 -10.38
N VAL A 141 12.95 -2.08 -9.87
CA VAL A 141 12.81 -1.36 -8.60
C VAL A 141 13.12 0.11 -8.81
N ALA A 142 12.25 0.97 -8.34
CA ALA A 142 12.49 2.39 -8.18
C ALA A 142 11.89 2.87 -6.85
N GLY A 143 12.26 4.05 -6.41
CA GLY A 143 11.70 4.59 -5.17
C GLY A 143 12.39 5.87 -4.75
N THR A 144 11.96 6.41 -3.62
CA THR A 144 12.46 7.69 -3.11
C THR A 144 12.69 7.66 -1.60
N GLU A 145 13.76 8.33 -1.16
CA GLU A 145 13.98 8.66 0.26
C GLU A 145 13.03 9.73 0.78
N ASN A 146 12.30 10.41 -0.11
CA ASN A 146 11.31 11.44 0.23
C ASN A 146 9.89 10.99 -0.13
N GLY A 147 9.45 9.91 0.51
CA GLY A 147 8.14 9.27 0.27
C GLY A 147 6.93 10.08 0.75
N GLU A 148 7.16 11.32 1.19
CA GLU A 148 6.14 12.27 1.63
C GLU A 148 5.95 13.42 0.62
N ASP A 149 6.79 13.48 -0.41
CA ASP A 149 6.76 14.48 -1.47
C ASP A 149 6.21 13.89 -2.76
N TRP A 150 5.12 14.47 -3.26
CA TRP A 150 4.42 13.98 -4.44
C TRP A 150 5.26 14.00 -5.71
N GLU A 151 6.10 15.01 -5.90
CA GLU A 151 6.97 15.11 -7.08
C GLU A 151 8.02 13.99 -7.09
N SER A 152 8.63 13.73 -5.93
CA SER A 152 9.58 12.62 -5.75
C SER A 152 8.90 11.26 -5.98
N ILE A 153 7.67 11.07 -5.49
CA ILE A 153 6.91 9.83 -5.68
C ILE A 153 6.59 9.62 -7.16
N LEU A 154 6.10 10.65 -7.85
CA LEU A 154 5.75 10.55 -9.27
C LEU A 154 6.97 10.29 -10.13
N THR A 155 8.10 10.96 -9.85
CA THR A 155 9.37 10.71 -10.54
C THR A 155 9.80 9.25 -10.41
N ALA A 156 9.79 8.70 -9.19
CA ALA A 156 10.12 7.31 -8.95
C ALA A 156 9.11 6.34 -9.60
N TYR A 157 7.85 6.70 -9.63
CA TYR A 157 6.82 5.91 -10.31
C TYR A 157 7.06 5.86 -11.83
N ASP A 158 7.36 6.98 -12.45
CA ASP A 158 7.61 7.04 -13.89
C ASP A 158 8.85 6.22 -14.28
N GLU A 159 9.92 6.25 -13.46
CA GLU A 159 11.12 5.43 -13.65
C GLU A 159 10.81 3.92 -13.76
N LEU A 160 9.79 3.43 -13.06
CA LEU A 160 9.37 2.03 -13.15
C LEU A 160 8.90 1.62 -14.55
N PHE A 161 8.36 2.57 -15.32
CA PHE A 161 7.78 2.31 -16.64
C PHE A 161 8.71 2.62 -17.80
N GLU A 162 9.91 3.10 -17.53
CA GLU A 162 10.97 3.26 -18.53
C GLU A 162 11.59 1.91 -18.97
N SER A 163 11.25 0.81 -18.28
CA SER A 163 11.74 -0.53 -18.62
C SER A 163 11.15 -1.02 -19.93
N GLU A 164 12.00 -1.49 -20.84
CA GLU A 164 11.59 -2.16 -22.07
C GLU A 164 10.94 -3.52 -21.83
N ASN A 165 11.20 -4.16 -20.69
CA ASN A 165 10.65 -5.47 -20.35
C ASN A 165 9.25 -5.36 -19.76
N LYS A 166 8.25 -5.48 -20.64
CA LYS A 166 6.81 -5.43 -20.26
C LYS A 166 6.36 -6.56 -19.35
N ASN A 167 7.11 -7.64 -19.26
CA ASN A 167 6.80 -8.80 -18.41
C ASN A 167 7.47 -8.75 -17.05
N GLN A 168 8.24 -7.71 -16.76
CA GLN A 168 8.96 -7.56 -15.49
C GLN A 168 8.05 -6.95 -14.42
N PRO A 169 7.80 -7.65 -13.29
CA PRO A 169 7.06 -7.07 -12.17
C PRO A 169 7.82 -5.89 -11.56
N LYS A 170 7.11 -5.00 -10.88
CA LYS A 170 7.62 -3.71 -10.46
C LYS A 170 7.45 -3.48 -8.96
N ALA A 171 8.43 -2.86 -8.33
CA ALA A 171 8.36 -2.43 -6.93
C ALA A 171 8.72 -0.95 -6.82
N LEU A 172 7.78 -0.18 -6.27
CA LEU A 172 7.96 1.22 -5.87
C LEU A 172 8.13 1.25 -4.35
N TRP A 173 9.28 1.64 -3.86
CA TRP A 173 9.47 1.85 -2.43
C TRP A 173 9.46 3.33 -2.08
N LEU A 174 8.82 3.65 -0.97
CA LEU A 174 8.65 5.02 -0.49
C LEU A 174 9.16 5.10 0.94
N LYS A 175 10.25 5.83 1.17
CA LYS A 175 10.73 6.08 2.53
C LYS A 175 9.78 7.05 3.19
N THR A 176 9.04 6.56 4.14
CA THR A 176 8.10 7.34 4.91
C THR A 176 8.46 7.34 6.39
N ARG A 177 7.67 8.04 7.18
CA ARG A 177 7.82 8.11 8.62
C ARG A 177 6.54 7.65 9.29
N LYS A 178 6.61 6.53 9.98
CA LYS A 178 5.44 5.95 10.65
C LYS A 178 4.91 6.91 11.71
N GLY A 179 3.59 7.12 11.72
CA GLY A 179 2.94 7.99 12.69
C GLY A 179 3.24 9.47 12.51
N ARG A 180 3.70 9.88 11.33
CA ARG A 180 4.04 11.27 11.04
C ARG A 180 2.98 12.24 11.54
N GLY A 181 3.43 13.23 12.31
CA GLY A 181 2.57 14.27 12.88
C GLY A 181 1.73 13.81 14.07
N TYR A 182 1.88 12.55 14.53
CA TYR A 182 1.14 12.04 15.67
C TYR A 182 1.96 12.05 16.98
N ASP A 183 2.52 13.20 17.35
CA ASP A 183 3.19 13.45 18.63
C ASP A 183 4.19 12.33 19.01
N LYS A 184 4.02 11.70 20.17
CA LYS A 184 4.92 10.66 20.70
C LYS A 184 5.02 9.39 19.87
N PHE A 185 4.14 9.20 18.89
CA PHE A 185 4.19 8.06 17.99
C PHE A 185 4.79 8.40 16.62
N ASP A 186 5.24 9.63 16.45
CA ASP A 186 5.93 10.04 15.24
C ASP A 186 7.31 9.36 15.16
N ASN A 187 7.54 8.64 14.06
CA ASN A 187 8.72 7.82 13.84
C ASN A 187 8.96 6.77 14.93
N ALA A 188 7.92 6.08 15.30
CA ALA A 188 7.93 5.03 16.31
C ALA A 188 7.06 3.84 15.88
N SER A 189 7.09 2.77 16.68
CA SER A 189 6.24 1.61 16.47
C SER A 189 4.76 1.91 16.77
N HIS A 190 3.90 0.90 16.64
CA HIS A 190 2.50 1.01 17.00
C HIS A 190 2.32 1.52 18.43
N GLY A 191 1.40 2.47 18.61
CA GLY A 191 1.01 2.97 19.91
C GLY A 191 -0.50 3.04 20.06
N ALA A 192 -0.95 3.13 21.31
CA ALA A 192 -2.35 3.41 21.60
C ALA A 192 -2.64 4.88 21.31
N PRO A 193 -3.73 5.20 20.60
CA PRO A 193 -4.11 6.59 20.36
C PRO A 193 -4.42 7.30 21.68
N HIS A 194 -4.27 8.61 21.69
CA HIS A 194 -4.70 9.41 22.82
C HIS A 194 -6.18 9.19 23.14
N LYS A 195 -6.52 9.25 24.42
CA LYS A 195 -7.91 9.12 24.82
C LYS A 195 -8.72 10.25 24.16
N ARG A 196 -9.79 9.88 23.47
CA ARG A 196 -10.67 10.82 22.77
C ARG A 196 -11.12 11.93 23.74
N ASN A 197 -11.06 13.16 23.27
CA ASN A 197 -11.39 14.38 24.04
C ASN A 197 -10.44 14.65 25.22
N SER A 198 -9.28 14.00 25.31
CA SER A 198 -8.24 14.43 26.25
C SER A 198 -7.54 15.70 25.73
N LYS A 199 -6.79 16.37 26.59
CA LYS A 199 -6.01 17.56 26.21
C LYS A 199 -5.00 17.21 25.09
N GLU A 200 -4.35 16.06 25.22
CA GLU A 200 -3.37 15.57 24.26
C GLU A 200 -4.03 15.30 22.89
N PHE A 201 -5.24 14.75 22.89
CA PHE A 201 -6.01 14.49 21.65
C PHE A 201 -6.30 15.79 20.87
N TRP A 202 -6.57 16.90 21.59
CA TRP A 202 -6.88 18.18 20.93
C TRP A 202 -5.64 19.01 20.58
N ASN A 203 -4.45 18.59 21.04
CA ASN A 203 -3.18 19.26 20.71
C ASN A 203 -2.50 18.71 19.45
N ILE A 204 -3.03 17.65 18.86
CA ILE A 204 -2.61 17.10 17.57
C ILE A 204 -3.39 17.80 16.45
#